data_82a908290fb72da829a6ecf55add17f6
#
_entry.id   82a908290fb72da829a6ecf55add17f6
#
_cell.length_a   1.000
_cell.length_b   1.000
_cell.length_c   1.000
_cell.angle_alpha   90.00
_cell.angle_beta   90.00
_cell.angle_gamma   90.00
#
_symmetry.space_group_name_H-M   'P 1'
#
loop_
_entity.id
_entity.type
_entity.pdbx_description
1 polymer ?
#
loop_
_entity_poly.entity_id
_entity_poly.type
_entity_poly.pdbx_seq_one_letter_code
_entity_poly.pdbx_strand_id
1 'polypeptide(L)'
;METGTSDLSRVFARQIADRKVELPPMPATASEVMSLCQQETTDAAKLSAVIHRDQTIASNVLRVANSAAYAGQVACSSLQQAVSRLGMQLITEIAMAVSVRGRMFANKACAELLSVLWKHSVLTGFFTKEIARTRRGNVEIAFLGGLLHDVGKSVLLNNVDKVLGKNELTLPVSYLLDAVNEQHVAAGTLLAKEWKLPEQIAEGIQCHHNVAAATRFAEMAMTVALADALAHFVAPSQLETPLTEEQLRQHPVLVGLNLYPDQLDALIKMKDRALLVTEGMK
;
A
#
# COMPACT_ATOMS: atom_id res chain seq x y z
N MET A 1 -26.89 -20.49 -3.43
CA MET A 1 -26.39 -19.12 -3.17
C MET A 1 -24.89 -18.94 -3.45
N GLU A 2 -24.18 -19.99 -3.88
CA GLU A 2 -22.75 -19.93 -4.27
C GLU A 2 -22.47 -19.43 -5.70
N THR A 3 -23.49 -19.26 -6.51
CA THR A 3 -23.34 -18.94 -7.95
C THR A 3 -22.90 -17.49 -8.22
N GLY A 4 -23.28 -16.54 -7.38
CA GLY A 4 -23.02 -15.11 -7.63
C GLY A 4 -21.55 -14.66 -7.49
N THR A 5 -20.83 -15.11 -6.43
CA THR A 5 -19.43 -14.77 -6.18
C THR A 5 -18.52 -15.37 -7.24
N SER A 6 -18.75 -16.66 -7.58
CA SER A 6 -17.96 -17.36 -8.60
C SER A 6 -18.15 -16.74 -10.00
N ASP A 7 -19.30 -16.16 -10.27
CA ASP A 7 -19.59 -15.53 -11.57
C ASP A 7 -18.86 -14.17 -11.68
N LEU A 8 -18.88 -13.31 -10.66
CA LEU A 8 -18.18 -12.04 -10.68
C LEU A 8 -16.66 -12.23 -10.73
N SER A 9 -16.12 -13.15 -9.94
CA SER A 9 -14.70 -13.50 -9.97
C SER A 9 -14.26 -13.98 -11.36
N ARG A 10 -15.04 -14.83 -12.01
CA ARG A 10 -14.77 -15.26 -13.41
C ARG A 10 -14.81 -14.10 -14.40
N VAL A 11 -15.74 -13.14 -14.21
CA VAL A 11 -15.79 -11.95 -15.06
C VAL A 11 -14.53 -11.12 -14.88
N PHE A 12 -14.10 -10.86 -13.64
CA PHE A 12 -12.83 -10.17 -13.38
C PHE A 12 -11.63 -10.93 -13.96
N ALA A 13 -11.54 -12.25 -13.75
CA ALA A 13 -10.48 -13.08 -14.30
C ALA A 13 -10.39 -12.96 -15.82
N ARG A 14 -11.55 -13.01 -16.52
CA ARG A 14 -11.62 -12.83 -17.97
C ARG A 14 -11.21 -11.43 -18.41
N GLN A 15 -11.67 -10.40 -17.72
CA GLN A 15 -11.32 -9.02 -18.03
C GLN A 15 -9.79 -8.79 -17.88
N ILE A 16 -9.16 -9.38 -16.86
CA ILE A 16 -7.72 -9.35 -16.64
C ILE A 16 -6.98 -10.08 -17.77
N ALA A 17 -7.41 -11.31 -18.09
CA ALA A 17 -6.80 -12.13 -19.15
C ALA A 17 -6.88 -11.45 -20.53
N ASP A 18 -8.04 -10.87 -20.85
CA ASP A 18 -8.30 -10.13 -22.10
C ASP A 18 -7.66 -8.73 -22.12
N ARG A 19 -7.02 -8.30 -21.05
CA ARG A 19 -6.47 -6.93 -20.83
C ARG A 19 -7.53 -5.83 -21.04
N LYS A 20 -8.76 -6.08 -20.63
CA LYS A 20 -9.89 -5.14 -20.72
C LYS A 20 -10.10 -4.34 -19.42
N VAL A 21 -9.41 -4.71 -18.34
CA VAL A 21 -9.40 -3.92 -17.11
C VAL A 21 -8.72 -2.59 -17.41
N GLU A 22 -9.40 -1.49 -17.11
CA GLU A 22 -8.77 -0.17 -17.22
C GLU A 22 -7.76 0.03 -16.12
N LEU A 23 -6.51 0.23 -16.51
CA LEU A 23 -5.41 0.55 -15.63
C LEU A 23 -5.18 2.06 -15.69
N PRO A 24 -5.21 2.76 -14.55
CA PRO A 24 -4.87 4.16 -14.53
C PRO A 24 -3.39 4.34 -14.89
N PRO A 25 -3.02 5.41 -15.63
CA PRO A 25 -1.62 5.71 -15.89
C PRO A 25 -0.90 6.02 -14.56
N MET A 26 0.37 5.64 -14.49
CA MET A 26 1.21 6.01 -13.34
C MET A 26 1.25 7.53 -13.19
N PRO A 27 0.98 8.09 -12.00
CA PRO A 27 1.11 9.53 -11.77
C PRO A 27 2.54 10.00 -12.06
N ALA A 28 2.69 11.09 -12.81
CA ALA A 28 4.00 11.60 -13.21
C ALA A 28 4.91 11.87 -11.99
N THR A 29 4.35 12.44 -10.93
CA THR A 29 5.08 12.70 -9.68
C THR A 29 5.52 11.41 -9.00
N ALA A 30 4.66 10.36 -8.99
CA ALA A 30 5.05 9.06 -8.44
C ALA A 30 6.20 8.44 -9.24
N SER A 31 6.18 8.54 -10.58
CA SER A 31 7.26 8.06 -11.44
C SER A 31 8.58 8.79 -11.18
N GLU A 32 8.55 10.12 -11.04
CA GLU A 32 9.73 10.93 -10.74
C GLU A 32 10.30 10.59 -9.35
N VAL A 33 9.44 10.51 -8.32
CA VAL A 33 9.84 10.15 -6.96
C VAL A 33 10.44 8.75 -6.92
N MET A 34 9.83 7.77 -7.60
CA MET A 34 10.35 6.40 -7.68
C MET A 34 11.71 6.36 -8.36
N SER A 35 11.92 7.12 -9.44
CA SER A 35 13.21 7.22 -10.11
C SER A 35 14.29 7.80 -9.18
N LEU A 36 13.93 8.77 -8.35
CA LEU A 36 14.86 9.32 -7.35
C LEU A 36 15.22 8.31 -6.26
N CYS A 37 14.27 7.47 -5.81
CA CYS A 37 14.53 6.42 -4.82
C CYS A 37 15.47 5.31 -5.31
N GLN A 38 15.61 5.13 -6.63
CA GLN A 38 16.49 4.13 -7.23
C GLN A 38 17.94 4.64 -7.39
N GLN A 39 18.18 5.93 -7.20
CA GLN A 39 19.52 6.51 -7.28
C GLN A 39 20.28 6.29 -5.97
N GLU A 40 21.57 5.98 -6.05
CA GLU A 40 22.43 5.76 -4.87
C GLU A 40 22.50 6.97 -3.94
N THR A 41 22.32 8.16 -4.49
CA THR A 41 22.26 9.42 -3.71
C THR A 41 20.99 10.18 -4.09
N THR A 42 19.99 10.18 -3.21
CA THR A 42 18.78 11.00 -3.40
C THR A 42 19.15 12.48 -3.25
N ASP A 43 19.02 13.24 -4.32
CA ASP A 43 19.22 14.68 -4.32
C ASP A 43 18.01 15.38 -3.67
N ALA A 44 18.20 15.86 -2.45
CA ALA A 44 17.17 16.58 -1.68
C ALA A 44 16.59 17.79 -2.45
N ALA A 45 17.39 18.46 -3.25
CA ALA A 45 16.95 19.60 -4.06
C ALA A 45 16.02 19.15 -5.18
N LYS A 46 16.32 18.03 -5.84
CA LYS A 46 15.44 17.45 -6.88
C LYS A 46 14.11 17.01 -6.32
N LEU A 47 14.12 16.28 -5.20
CA LEU A 47 12.86 15.84 -4.57
C LEU A 47 12.03 17.05 -4.11
N SER A 48 12.65 18.05 -3.50
CA SER A 48 11.98 19.32 -3.13
C SER A 48 11.35 19.98 -4.34
N ALA A 49 12.06 20.05 -5.48
CA ALA A 49 11.53 20.63 -6.72
C ALA A 49 10.31 19.85 -7.26
N VAL A 50 10.32 18.52 -7.16
CA VAL A 50 9.17 17.67 -7.54
C VAL A 50 7.96 18.01 -6.68
N ILE A 51 8.14 18.09 -5.35
CA ILE A 51 7.07 18.39 -4.40
C ILE A 51 6.51 19.80 -4.58
N HIS A 52 7.37 20.79 -4.84
CA HIS A 52 6.93 22.17 -5.06
C HIS A 52 6.07 22.35 -6.31
N ARG A 53 6.23 21.50 -7.32
CA ARG A 53 5.42 21.55 -8.55
C ARG A 53 3.99 21.03 -8.37
N ASP A 54 3.75 20.20 -7.33
CA ASP A 54 2.45 19.61 -7.05
C ASP A 54 1.90 20.16 -5.73
N GLN A 55 0.97 21.11 -5.83
CA GLN A 55 0.34 21.74 -4.67
C GLN A 55 -0.36 20.75 -3.76
N THR A 56 -0.92 19.66 -4.31
CA THR A 56 -1.59 18.63 -3.52
C THR A 56 -0.59 17.90 -2.64
N ILE A 57 0.57 17.53 -3.19
CA ILE A 57 1.65 16.88 -2.44
C ILE A 57 2.22 17.84 -1.39
N ALA A 58 2.52 19.09 -1.78
CA ALA A 58 3.05 20.09 -0.87
C ALA A 58 2.14 20.32 0.35
N SER A 59 0.83 20.45 0.11
CA SER A 59 -0.17 20.61 1.18
C SER A 59 -0.25 19.39 2.08
N ASN A 60 -0.20 18.18 1.52
CA ASN A 60 -0.20 16.95 2.30
C ASN A 60 1.07 16.77 3.13
N VAL A 61 2.25 17.11 2.58
CA VAL A 61 3.51 17.11 3.33
C VAL A 61 3.41 18.02 4.56
N LEU A 62 2.90 19.25 4.40
CA LEU A 62 2.71 20.17 5.52
C LEU A 62 1.68 19.64 6.53
N ARG A 63 0.59 19.05 6.06
CA ARG A 63 -0.43 18.43 6.91
C ARG A 63 0.15 17.28 7.74
N VAL A 64 0.93 16.39 7.14
CA VAL A 64 1.60 15.29 7.87
C VAL A 64 2.62 15.84 8.85
N ALA A 65 3.43 16.83 8.47
CA ALA A 65 4.41 17.46 9.35
C ALA A 65 3.78 18.12 10.60
N ASN A 66 2.52 18.52 10.50
CA ASN A 66 1.74 19.12 11.58
C ASN A 66 0.75 18.14 12.25
N SER A 67 0.72 16.87 11.82
CA SER A 67 -0.12 15.85 12.43
C SER A 67 0.39 15.44 13.81
N ALA A 68 -0.48 14.84 14.63
CA ALA A 68 -0.12 14.37 15.97
C ALA A 68 1.08 13.41 16.01
N ALA A 69 1.32 12.68 14.91
CA ALA A 69 2.47 11.77 14.79
C ALA A 69 3.83 12.48 14.71
N TYR A 70 3.86 13.74 14.22
CA TYR A 70 5.09 14.46 13.89
C TYR A 70 5.10 15.92 14.36
N ALA A 71 4.03 16.40 14.99
CA ALA A 71 3.94 17.78 15.45
C ALA A 71 5.08 18.12 16.41
N GLY A 72 5.73 19.27 16.19
CA GLY A 72 6.66 19.87 17.13
C GLY A 72 5.98 21.02 17.88
N GLN A 73 6.77 21.74 18.70
CA GLN A 73 6.28 22.89 19.47
C GLN A 73 5.74 24.02 18.57
N VAL A 74 6.26 24.15 17.36
CA VAL A 74 5.88 25.18 16.38
C VAL A 74 5.39 24.49 15.11
N ALA A 75 4.26 24.96 14.56
CA ALA A 75 3.73 24.44 13.31
C ALA A 75 4.66 24.71 12.11
N CYS A 76 4.83 23.74 11.24
CA CYS A 76 5.51 23.92 9.95
C CYS A 76 4.66 24.76 9.01
N SER A 77 5.21 25.86 8.50
CA SER A 77 4.58 26.75 7.51
C SER A 77 5.23 26.66 6.13
N SER A 78 6.35 25.96 6.00
CA SER A 78 7.07 25.80 4.73
C SER A 78 7.53 24.35 4.50
N LEU A 79 7.72 23.98 3.23
CA LEU A 79 8.27 22.67 2.86
C LEU A 79 9.67 22.48 3.41
N GLN A 80 10.50 23.52 3.48
CA GLN A 80 11.83 23.45 4.05
C GLN A 80 11.79 23.06 5.54
N GLN A 81 10.86 23.65 6.32
CA GLN A 81 10.64 23.26 7.71
C GLN A 81 10.14 21.81 7.82
N ALA A 82 9.24 21.40 6.92
CA ALA A 82 8.77 20.02 6.87
C ALA A 82 9.91 19.04 6.56
N VAL A 83 10.79 19.36 5.59
CA VAL A 83 11.99 18.55 5.30
C VAL A 83 12.90 18.44 6.52
N SER A 84 13.15 19.54 7.21
CA SER A 84 13.99 19.54 8.42
C SER A 84 13.39 18.71 9.56
N ARG A 85 12.05 18.66 9.67
CA ARG A 85 11.32 17.92 10.71
C ARG A 85 11.17 16.44 10.40
N LEU A 86 10.73 16.12 9.19
CA LEU A 86 10.34 14.78 8.77
C LEU A 86 11.51 13.98 8.18
N GLY A 87 12.51 14.68 7.67
CA GLY A 87 13.56 14.09 6.85
C GLY A 87 13.10 13.76 5.42
N MET A 88 14.05 13.63 4.51
CA MET A 88 13.78 13.39 3.09
C MET A 88 13.04 12.09 2.84
N GLN A 89 13.39 11.03 3.57
CA GLN A 89 12.78 9.71 3.43
C GLN A 89 11.27 9.75 3.62
N LEU A 90 10.80 10.33 4.74
CA LEU A 90 9.36 10.40 5.02
C LEU A 90 8.63 11.29 4.01
N ILE A 91 9.27 12.35 3.54
CA ILE A 91 8.72 13.22 2.49
C ILE A 91 8.52 12.45 1.18
N THR A 92 9.48 11.60 0.82
CA THR A 92 9.37 10.69 -0.33
C THR A 92 8.18 9.74 -0.18
N GLU A 93 8.02 9.13 0.99
CA GLU A 93 6.90 8.22 1.30
C GLU A 93 5.55 8.95 1.17
N ILE A 94 5.44 10.16 1.72
CA ILE A 94 4.23 10.99 1.63
C ILE A 94 3.92 11.35 0.17
N ALA A 95 4.93 11.79 -0.58
CA ALA A 95 4.75 12.16 -1.99
C ALA A 95 4.24 10.97 -2.83
N MET A 96 4.80 9.79 -2.62
CA MET A 96 4.35 8.56 -3.26
C MET A 96 2.93 8.19 -2.85
N ALA A 97 2.65 8.15 -1.54
CA ALA A 97 1.33 7.80 -1.02
C ALA A 97 0.24 8.73 -1.57
N VAL A 98 0.45 10.05 -1.53
CA VAL A 98 -0.50 11.05 -2.05
C VAL A 98 -0.72 10.89 -3.56
N SER A 99 0.35 10.69 -4.32
CA SER A 99 0.26 10.51 -5.77
C SER A 99 -0.54 9.26 -6.16
N VAL A 100 -0.31 8.16 -5.48
CA VAL A 100 -1.04 6.90 -5.70
C VAL A 100 -2.50 7.04 -5.29
N ARG A 101 -2.78 7.64 -4.11
CA ARG A 101 -4.13 7.79 -3.57
C ARG A 101 -5.06 8.49 -4.54
N GLY A 102 -4.63 9.63 -5.10
CA GLY A 102 -5.46 10.44 -5.97
C GLY A 102 -5.95 9.74 -7.24
N ARG A 103 -5.23 8.71 -7.69
CA ARG A 103 -5.57 7.95 -8.91
C ARG A 103 -6.24 6.62 -8.61
N MET A 104 -5.79 5.93 -7.58
CA MET A 104 -6.21 4.55 -7.32
C MET A 104 -7.43 4.46 -6.39
N PHE A 105 -7.70 5.50 -5.57
CA PHE A 105 -8.70 5.43 -4.51
C PHE A 105 -9.79 6.52 -4.67
N ALA A 106 -10.20 6.79 -5.91
CA ALA A 106 -11.09 7.93 -6.23
C ALA A 106 -12.53 7.53 -6.68
N ASN A 107 -12.85 6.23 -6.81
CA ASN A 107 -14.20 5.80 -7.21
C ASN A 107 -15.22 6.12 -6.13
N LYS A 108 -16.18 6.99 -6.45
CA LYS A 108 -17.21 7.44 -5.50
C LYS A 108 -18.19 6.33 -5.11
N ALA A 109 -18.49 5.40 -6.01
CA ALA A 109 -19.38 4.29 -5.73
C ALA A 109 -18.80 3.30 -4.69
N CYS A 110 -17.47 3.19 -4.63
CA CYS A 110 -16.74 2.33 -3.70
C CYS A 110 -15.93 3.12 -2.67
N ALA A 111 -16.27 4.40 -2.42
CA ALA A 111 -15.45 5.31 -1.61
C ALA A 111 -15.15 4.80 -0.20
N GLU A 112 -16.13 4.17 0.46
CA GLU A 112 -15.97 3.61 1.80
C GLU A 112 -14.98 2.44 1.79
N LEU A 113 -15.15 1.48 0.88
CA LEU A 113 -14.23 0.34 0.72
C LEU A 113 -12.82 0.82 0.37
N LEU A 114 -12.70 1.76 -0.56
CA LEU A 114 -11.42 2.34 -0.94
C LEU A 114 -10.74 3.10 0.21
N SER A 115 -11.51 3.72 1.09
CA SER A 115 -10.98 4.37 2.30
C SER A 115 -10.40 3.35 3.29
N VAL A 116 -11.07 2.22 3.49
CA VAL A 116 -10.57 1.11 4.32
C VAL A 116 -9.29 0.52 3.73
N LEU A 117 -9.31 0.22 2.43
CA LEU A 117 -8.14 -0.29 1.70
C LEU A 117 -6.95 0.68 1.75
N TRP A 118 -7.20 1.98 1.60
CA TRP A 118 -6.15 3.00 1.72
C TRP A 118 -5.48 2.96 3.09
N LYS A 119 -6.28 2.93 4.16
CA LYS A 119 -5.77 2.83 5.53
C LYS A 119 -4.90 1.58 5.71
N HIS A 120 -5.37 0.45 5.22
CA HIS A 120 -4.64 -0.83 5.25
C HIS A 120 -3.32 -0.73 4.46
N SER A 121 -3.34 -0.19 3.23
CA SER A 121 -2.15 -0.01 2.40
C SER A 121 -1.07 0.85 3.08
N VAL A 122 -1.47 1.95 3.74
CA VAL A 122 -0.52 2.81 4.48
C VAL A 122 0.05 2.09 5.69
N LEU A 123 -0.76 1.34 6.44
CA LEU A 123 -0.30 0.52 7.58
C LEU A 123 0.68 -0.55 7.13
N THR A 124 0.36 -1.26 6.05
CA THR A 124 1.25 -2.29 5.49
C THR A 124 2.56 -1.67 5.03
N GLY A 125 2.51 -0.51 4.34
CA GLY A 125 3.72 0.24 3.97
C GLY A 125 4.56 0.65 5.18
N PHE A 126 3.93 1.11 6.26
CA PHE A 126 4.62 1.43 7.51
C PHE A 126 5.36 0.20 8.07
N PHE A 127 4.68 -0.94 8.21
CA PHE A 127 5.30 -2.13 8.79
C PHE A 127 6.35 -2.76 7.87
N THR A 128 6.15 -2.80 6.56
CA THR A 128 7.16 -3.25 5.59
C THR A 128 8.46 -2.48 5.74
N LYS A 129 8.35 -1.16 5.85
CA LYS A 129 9.49 -0.27 6.10
C LYS A 129 10.20 -0.58 7.42
N GLU A 130 9.47 -0.75 8.51
CA GLU A 130 10.07 -1.01 9.82
C GLU A 130 10.73 -2.41 9.86
N ILE A 131 10.14 -3.43 9.22
CA ILE A 131 10.77 -4.74 9.04
C ILE A 131 12.06 -4.60 8.23
N ALA A 132 12.02 -3.91 7.08
CA ALA A 132 13.20 -3.68 6.26
C ALA A 132 14.30 -2.92 7.03
N ARG A 133 13.96 -1.94 7.87
CA ARG A 133 14.90 -1.22 8.72
C ARG A 133 15.60 -2.16 9.71
N THR A 134 14.87 -3.05 10.36
CA THR A 134 15.42 -4.04 11.28
C THR A 134 16.41 -4.97 10.56
N ARG A 135 16.19 -5.22 9.28
CA ARG A 135 17.01 -6.07 8.43
C ARG A 135 18.07 -5.33 7.61
N ARG A 136 18.21 -4.02 7.79
CA ARG A 136 19.12 -3.15 7.03
C ARG A 136 18.87 -3.18 5.52
N GLY A 137 17.62 -3.42 5.10
CA GLY A 137 17.16 -3.38 3.71
C GLY A 137 16.82 -1.97 3.22
N ASN A 138 16.44 -1.88 1.95
CA ASN A 138 15.98 -0.61 1.37
C ASN A 138 14.57 -0.28 1.86
N VAL A 139 14.48 0.70 2.73
CA VAL A 139 13.24 1.10 3.42
C VAL A 139 12.24 1.81 2.51
N GLU A 140 12.72 2.53 1.48
CA GLU A 140 11.88 3.22 0.50
C GLU A 140 11.17 2.20 -0.41
N ILE A 141 11.93 1.25 -0.95
CA ILE A 141 11.38 0.16 -1.77
C ILE A 141 10.44 -0.73 -0.96
N ALA A 142 10.78 -1.01 0.31
CA ALA A 142 9.91 -1.77 1.20
C ALA A 142 8.60 -1.05 1.48
N PHE A 143 8.64 0.26 1.80
CA PHE A 143 7.42 1.06 1.96
C PHE A 143 6.51 0.97 0.74
N LEU A 144 7.07 1.11 -0.46
CA LEU A 144 6.31 1.02 -1.70
C LEU A 144 5.75 -0.38 -1.94
N GLY A 145 6.51 -1.43 -1.63
CA GLY A 145 6.03 -2.81 -1.70
C GLY A 145 4.79 -3.02 -0.84
N GLY A 146 4.83 -2.55 0.42
CA GLY A 146 3.68 -2.62 1.32
C GLY A 146 2.53 -1.70 0.92
N LEU A 147 2.80 -0.48 0.45
CA LEU A 147 1.77 0.45 0.00
C LEU A 147 0.98 -0.08 -1.21
N LEU A 148 1.65 -0.80 -2.10
CA LEU A 148 1.10 -1.25 -3.38
C LEU A 148 0.69 -2.73 -3.39
N HIS A 149 0.94 -3.52 -2.33
CA HIS A 149 0.70 -4.96 -2.34
C HIS A 149 -0.72 -5.33 -2.77
N ASP A 150 -1.69 -4.60 -2.31
CA ASP A 150 -3.13 -4.78 -2.54
C ASP A 150 -3.71 -3.83 -3.59
N VAL A 151 -2.88 -3.16 -4.37
CA VAL A 151 -3.32 -2.17 -5.38
C VAL A 151 -4.30 -2.77 -6.40
N GLY A 152 -4.23 -4.07 -6.65
CA GLY A 152 -5.19 -4.77 -7.49
C GLY A 152 -6.62 -4.71 -6.98
N LYS A 153 -6.86 -4.65 -5.67
CA LYS A 153 -8.19 -4.44 -5.09
C LYS A 153 -8.79 -3.11 -5.56
N SER A 154 -8.00 -2.04 -5.50
CA SER A 154 -8.45 -0.72 -5.98
C SER A 154 -8.64 -0.68 -7.51
N VAL A 155 -7.80 -1.37 -8.28
CA VAL A 155 -8.02 -1.54 -9.74
C VAL A 155 -9.38 -2.16 -10.01
N LEU A 156 -9.70 -3.28 -9.36
CA LEU A 156 -10.97 -3.98 -9.58
C LEU A 156 -12.18 -3.16 -9.14
N LEU A 157 -12.10 -2.51 -7.98
CA LEU A 157 -13.16 -1.62 -7.48
C LEU A 157 -13.39 -0.40 -8.39
N ASN A 158 -12.34 0.13 -9.02
CA ASN A 158 -12.48 1.20 -10.00
C ASN A 158 -13.12 0.74 -11.33
N ASN A 159 -13.11 -0.56 -11.62
CA ASN A 159 -13.70 -1.14 -12.83
C ASN A 159 -15.08 -1.77 -12.58
N VAL A 160 -15.59 -1.80 -11.34
CA VAL A 160 -16.82 -2.50 -10.98
C VAL A 160 -18.03 -2.02 -11.78
N ASP A 161 -18.18 -0.70 -11.96
CA ASP A 161 -19.30 -0.11 -12.70
C ASP A 161 -19.35 -0.54 -14.18
N LYS A 162 -18.18 -0.84 -14.77
CA LYS A 162 -18.05 -1.31 -16.15
C LYS A 162 -18.37 -2.78 -16.30
N VAL A 163 -18.05 -3.54 -15.25
CA VAL A 163 -18.28 -4.99 -15.21
C VAL A 163 -19.73 -5.30 -14.92
N LEU A 164 -20.35 -4.59 -13.99
CA LEU A 164 -21.72 -4.84 -13.53
C LEU A 164 -22.78 -4.01 -14.27
N GLY A 165 -22.37 -2.95 -15.03
CA GLY A 165 -23.31 -1.96 -15.55
C GLY A 165 -23.79 -0.99 -14.45
N LYS A 166 -24.12 0.24 -14.82
CA LYS A 166 -24.46 1.31 -13.85
C LYS A 166 -25.71 1.04 -13.00
N ASN A 167 -26.53 0.07 -13.34
CA ASN A 167 -27.81 -0.22 -12.68
C ASN A 167 -27.80 -1.50 -11.82
N GLU A 168 -26.70 -2.24 -11.74
CA GLU A 168 -26.65 -3.56 -11.11
C GLU A 168 -25.79 -3.63 -9.84
N LEU A 169 -25.48 -2.51 -9.18
CA LEU A 169 -24.84 -2.47 -7.85
C LEU A 169 -25.80 -2.97 -6.73
N THR A 170 -26.66 -3.92 -7.04
CA THR A 170 -27.53 -4.61 -6.08
C THR A 170 -26.87 -5.85 -5.46
N LEU A 171 -25.62 -6.15 -5.83
CA LEU A 171 -24.89 -7.27 -5.25
C LEU A 171 -24.53 -6.98 -3.79
N PRO A 172 -24.66 -7.97 -2.91
CA PRO A 172 -24.14 -7.85 -1.55
C PRO A 172 -22.65 -7.49 -1.58
N VAL A 173 -22.25 -6.54 -0.73
CA VAL A 173 -20.85 -6.07 -0.64
C VAL A 173 -19.88 -7.24 -0.39
N SER A 174 -20.31 -8.28 0.36
CA SER A 174 -19.52 -9.48 0.58
C SER A 174 -19.14 -10.20 -0.71
N TYR A 175 -20.04 -10.33 -1.67
CA TYR A 175 -19.75 -11.00 -2.96
C TYR A 175 -18.75 -10.21 -3.80
N LEU A 176 -18.86 -8.87 -3.76
CA LEU A 176 -17.88 -8.00 -4.41
C LEU A 176 -16.49 -8.18 -3.79
N LEU A 177 -16.42 -8.19 -2.47
CA LEU A 177 -15.16 -8.34 -1.74
C LEU A 177 -14.51 -9.69 -1.98
N ASP A 178 -15.29 -10.78 -1.96
CA ASP A 178 -14.78 -12.12 -2.25
C ASP A 178 -14.16 -12.18 -3.65
N ALA A 179 -14.87 -11.66 -4.67
CA ALA A 179 -14.38 -11.64 -6.04
C ALA A 179 -13.13 -10.75 -6.19
N VAL A 180 -13.09 -9.61 -5.50
CA VAL A 180 -11.94 -8.70 -5.47
C VAL A 180 -10.76 -9.38 -4.78
N ASN A 181 -10.97 -10.03 -3.63
CA ASN A 181 -9.92 -10.75 -2.90
C ASN A 181 -9.34 -11.91 -3.71
N GLU A 182 -10.16 -12.62 -4.49
CA GLU A 182 -9.69 -13.73 -5.33
C GLU A 182 -8.81 -13.24 -6.50
N GLN A 183 -9.13 -12.08 -7.09
CA GLN A 183 -8.52 -11.62 -8.34
C GLN A 183 -7.50 -10.48 -8.18
N HIS A 184 -7.32 -9.91 -6.95
CA HIS A 184 -6.48 -8.72 -6.77
C HIS A 184 -5.00 -8.94 -7.09
N VAL A 185 -4.44 -10.11 -6.80
CA VAL A 185 -3.04 -10.42 -7.12
C VAL A 185 -2.81 -10.36 -8.62
N ALA A 186 -3.71 -10.93 -9.41
CA ALA A 186 -3.60 -10.90 -10.88
C ALA A 186 -3.75 -9.48 -11.42
N ALA A 187 -4.71 -8.70 -10.92
CA ALA A 187 -4.92 -7.31 -11.30
C ALA A 187 -3.73 -6.42 -10.89
N GLY A 188 -3.21 -6.60 -9.69
CA GLY A 188 -2.04 -5.88 -9.17
C GLY A 188 -0.78 -6.20 -9.97
N THR A 189 -0.57 -7.47 -10.34
CA THR A 189 0.54 -7.89 -11.21
C THR A 189 0.45 -7.25 -12.60
N LEU A 190 -0.76 -7.14 -13.16
CA LEU A 190 -0.98 -6.47 -14.43
C LEU A 190 -0.62 -4.98 -14.33
N LEU A 191 -1.07 -4.29 -13.28
CA LEU A 191 -0.72 -2.89 -13.02
C LEU A 191 0.78 -2.71 -12.81
N ALA A 192 1.43 -3.58 -12.05
CA ALA A 192 2.87 -3.52 -11.80
C ALA A 192 3.68 -3.56 -13.11
N LYS A 193 3.26 -4.39 -14.06
CA LYS A 193 3.85 -4.45 -15.42
C LYS A 193 3.61 -3.17 -16.21
N GLU A 194 2.38 -2.65 -16.19
CA GLU A 194 2.01 -1.41 -16.90
C GLU A 194 2.80 -0.21 -16.36
N TRP A 195 2.93 -0.12 -15.05
CA TRP A 195 3.68 0.94 -14.39
C TRP A 195 5.20 0.73 -14.40
N LYS A 196 5.67 -0.41 -14.92
CA LYS A 196 7.10 -0.79 -14.94
C LYS A 196 7.73 -0.67 -13.55
N LEU A 197 7.02 -1.17 -12.55
CA LEU A 197 7.52 -1.15 -11.17
C LEU A 197 8.81 -1.96 -11.04
N PRO A 198 9.70 -1.60 -10.11
CA PRO A 198 10.86 -2.42 -9.76
C PRO A 198 10.45 -3.87 -9.50
N GLU A 199 11.25 -4.82 -9.98
CA GLU A 199 10.94 -6.26 -9.88
C GLU A 199 10.67 -6.70 -8.45
N GLN A 200 11.37 -6.13 -7.47
CA GLN A 200 11.15 -6.41 -6.04
C GLN A 200 9.72 -6.06 -5.61
N ILE A 201 9.19 -4.91 -6.03
CA ILE A 201 7.83 -4.50 -5.71
C ILE A 201 6.83 -5.38 -6.45
N ALA A 202 7.08 -5.66 -7.73
CA ALA A 202 6.22 -6.50 -8.54
C ALA A 202 6.10 -7.92 -7.96
N GLU A 203 7.20 -8.53 -7.51
CA GLU A 203 7.21 -9.84 -6.88
C GLU A 203 6.54 -9.80 -5.49
N GLY A 204 6.71 -8.72 -4.73
CA GLY A 204 5.97 -8.48 -3.48
C GLY A 204 4.46 -8.49 -3.72
N ILE A 205 3.96 -7.77 -4.73
CA ILE A 205 2.54 -7.76 -5.12
C ILE A 205 2.07 -9.16 -5.53
N GLN A 206 2.87 -9.86 -6.32
CA GLN A 206 2.51 -11.16 -6.87
C GLN A 206 2.49 -12.29 -5.84
N CYS A 207 3.39 -12.25 -4.85
CA CYS A 207 3.71 -13.40 -4.02
C CYS A 207 3.37 -13.23 -2.53
N HIS A 208 2.78 -12.10 -2.07
CA HIS A 208 2.53 -11.87 -0.64
C HIS A 208 1.59 -12.91 0.01
N HIS A 209 0.67 -13.51 -0.72
CA HIS A 209 -0.15 -14.63 -0.23
C HIS A 209 0.47 -16.00 -0.48
N ASN A 210 1.47 -16.10 -1.35
CA ASN A 210 2.17 -17.36 -1.65
C ASN A 210 3.67 -17.10 -1.78
N VAL A 211 4.31 -16.85 -0.65
CA VAL A 211 5.74 -16.50 -0.58
C VAL A 211 6.66 -17.58 -1.15
N ALA A 212 6.20 -18.84 -1.20
CA ALA A 212 6.96 -19.94 -1.79
C ALA A 212 7.07 -19.82 -3.33
N ALA A 213 6.20 -19.07 -3.98
CA ALA A 213 6.26 -18.80 -5.41
C ALA A 213 7.26 -17.69 -5.78
N ALA A 214 7.79 -16.95 -4.81
CA ALA A 214 8.78 -15.92 -5.06
C ALA A 214 10.12 -16.55 -5.48
N THR A 215 10.72 -16.02 -6.55
CA THR A 215 11.93 -16.60 -7.16
C THR A 215 13.19 -15.78 -6.94
N ARG A 216 13.09 -14.45 -6.95
CA ARG A 216 14.24 -13.55 -6.89
C ARG A 216 14.26 -12.67 -5.65
N PHE A 217 13.08 -12.26 -5.20
CA PHE A 217 12.91 -11.30 -4.10
C PHE A 217 12.01 -11.88 -3.01
N ALA A 218 12.24 -13.15 -2.64
CA ALA A 218 11.47 -13.87 -1.61
C ALA A 218 11.44 -13.10 -0.27
N GLU A 219 12.51 -12.40 0.09
CA GLU A 219 12.55 -11.57 1.28
C GLU A 219 11.52 -10.44 1.22
N MET A 220 11.34 -9.80 0.05
CA MET A 220 10.30 -8.77 -0.12
C MET A 220 8.90 -9.36 0.02
N ALA A 221 8.63 -10.51 -0.61
CA ALA A 221 7.34 -11.17 -0.51
C ALA A 221 7.01 -11.56 0.95
N MET A 222 7.99 -12.12 1.68
CA MET A 222 7.85 -12.43 3.11
C MET A 222 7.65 -11.18 3.97
N THR A 223 8.39 -10.10 3.67
CA THR A 223 8.28 -8.83 4.39
C THR A 223 6.90 -8.22 4.20
N VAL A 224 6.37 -8.22 2.98
CA VAL A 224 5.00 -7.77 2.70
C VAL A 224 3.97 -8.64 3.40
N ALA A 225 4.10 -9.97 3.34
CA ALA A 225 3.17 -10.90 4.00
C ALA A 225 3.10 -10.68 5.53
N LEU A 226 4.24 -10.46 6.18
CA LEU A 226 4.26 -10.18 7.63
C LEU A 226 3.69 -8.79 7.93
N ALA A 227 4.00 -7.80 7.12
CA ALA A 227 3.49 -6.44 7.30
C ALA A 227 1.98 -6.36 7.09
N ASP A 228 1.44 -7.12 6.13
CA ASP A 228 0.01 -7.29 5.90
C ASP A 228 -0.67 -7.89 7.14
N ALA A 229 -0.13 -8.98 7.69
CA ALA A 229 -0.60 -9.58 8.93
C ALA A 229 -0.55 -8.59 10.12
N LEU A 230 0.52 -7.79 10.25
CA LEU A 230 0.62 -6.73 11.27
C LEU A 230 -0.41 -5.63 11.07
N ALA A 231 -0.68 -5.22 9.84
CA ALA A 231 -1.71 -4.21 9.52
C ALA A 231 -3.11 -4.71 9.88
N HIS A 232 -3.44 -5.97 9.59
CA HIS A 232 -4.69 -6.61 10.01
C HIS A 232 -4.80 -6.73 11.53
N PHE A 233 -3.73 -7.07 12.22
CA PHE A 233 -3.70 -7.13 13.68
C PHE A 233 -3.94 -5.75 14.33
N VAL A 234 -3.33 -4.70 13.76
CA VAL A 234 -3.40 -3.33 14.31
C VAL A 234 -4.75 -2.65 14.03
N ALA A 235 -5.30 -2.86 12.85
CA ALA A 235 -6.55 -2.26 12.40
C ALA A 235 -7.39 -3.28 11.62
N PRO A 236 -8.00 -4.26 12.32
CA PRO A 236 -8.82 -5.27 11.67
C PRO A 236 -9.97 -4.62 10.90
N SER A 237 -10.21 -5.12 9.70
CA SER A 237 -11.40 -4.77 8.92
C SER A 237 -12.64 -5.37 9.60
N GLN A 238 -13.78 -4.67 9.54
CA GLN A 238 -15.06 -5.23 10.03
C GLN A 238 -15.52 -6.43 9.19
N LEU A 239 -14.91 -6.65 8.04
CA LEU A 239 -15.28 -7.68 7.07
C LEU A 239 -14.42 -8.95 7.18
N GLU A 240 -13.38 -8.93 8.02
CA GLU A 240 -12.42 -10.01 8.18
C GLU A 240 -12.30 -10.43 9.64
N THR A 241 -11.99 -11.71 9.88
CA THR A 241 -11.72 -12.19 11.24
C THR A 241 -10.43 -11.53 11.75
N PRO A 242 -10.48 -10.83 12.90
CA PRO A 242 -9.27 -10.23 13.46
C PRO A 242 -8.17 -11.25 13.70
N LEU A 243 -6.96 -10.92 13.28
CA LEU A 243 -5.79 -11.75 13.56
C LEU A 243 -5.41 -11.62 15.05
N THR A 244 -5.16 -12.75 15.72
CA THR A 244 -4.70 -12.74 17.11
C THR A 244 -3.18 -12.54 17.19
N GLU A 245 -2.70 -12.07 18.35
CA GLU A 245 -1.25 -11.96 18.58
C GLU A 245 -0.56 -13.32 18.53
N GLU A 246 -1.22 -14.39 19.00
CA GLU A 246 -0.70 -15.74 18.93
C GLU A 246 -0.50 -16.21 17.47
N GLN A 247 -1.48 -15.98 16.60
CA GLN A 247 -1.36 -16.29 15.18
C GLN A 247 -0.23 -15.47 14.52
N LEU A 248 -0.07 -14.22 14.92
CA LEU A 248 1.03 -13.38 14.44
C LEU A 248 2.39 -13.93 14.88
N ARG A 249 2.53 -14.39 16.12
CA ARG A 249 3.75 -15.01 16.66
C ARG A 249 4.10 -16.35 16.02
N GLN A 250 3.11 -17.02 15.43
CA GLN A 250 3.27 -18.28 14.71
C GLN A 250 3.34 -18.07 13.19
N HIS A 251 3.43 -16.82 12.72
CA HIS A 251 3.42 -16.52 11.28
C HIS A 251 4.61 -17.19 10.59
N PRO A 252 4.38 -18.01 9.53
CA PRO A 252 5.41 -18.89 8.97
C PRO A 252 6.62 -18.13 8.38
N VAL A 253 6.46 -16.90 7.95
CA VAL A 253 7.56 -16.10 7.37
C VAL A 253 8.57 -15.58 8.39
N LEU A 254 8.27 -15.64 9.70
CA LEU A 254 9.20 -15.17 10.76
C LEU A 254 10.54 -15.92 10.68
N VAL A 255 10.49 -17.22 10.44
CA VAL A 255 11.70 -18.05 10.29
C VAL A 255 12.47 -17.66 9.03
N GLY A 256 11.78 -17.51 7.89
CA GLY A 256 12.40 -17.11 6.62
C GLY A 256 13.01 -15.72 6.66
N LEU A 257 12.40 -14.81 7.42
CA LEU A 257 12.92 -13.46 7.66
C LEU A 257 14.00 -13.44 8.75
N ASN A 258 14.29 -14.56 9.43
CA ASN A 258 15.16 -14.58 10.62
C ASN A 258 14.82 -13.46 11.61
N LEU A 259 13.53 -13.31 11.89
CA LEU A 259 12.99 -12.27 12.76
C LEU A 259 12.68 -12.90 14.12
N TYR A 260 13.38 -12.42 15.14
CA TYR A 260 13.31 -12.95 16.50
C TYR A 260 12.10 -12.38 17.28
N PRO A 261 11.66 -13.07 18.36
CA PRO A 261 10.49 -12.65 19.14
C PRO A 261 10.56 -11.23 19.69
N ASP A 262 11.72 -10.76 20.12
CA ASP A 262 11.95 -9.40 20.63
C ASP A 262 11.80 -8.33 19.53
N GLN A 263 12.19 -8.67 18.30
CA GLN A 263 12.01 -7.81 17.13
C GLN A 263 10.53 -7.73 16.74
N LEU A 264 9.79 -8.85 16.77
CA LEU A 264 8.35 -8.85 16.57
C LEU A 264 7.63 -8.03 17.64
N ASP A 265 8.03 -8.18 18.93
CA ASP A 265 7.49 -7.38 20.03
C ASP A 265 7.72 -5.88 19.81
N ALA A 266 8.89 -5.51 19.28
CA ALA A 266 9.18 -4.12 18.94
C ALA A 266 8.25 -3.60 17.84
N LEU A 267 7.94 -4.40 16.81
CA LEU A 267 6.99 -4.04 15.75
C LEU A 267 5.55 -3.90 16.30
N ILE A 268 5.10 -4.84 17.14
CA ILE A 268 3.77 -4.78 17.77
C ILE A 268 3.62 -3.52 18.63
N LYS A 269 4.65 -3.14 19.38
CA LYS A 269 4.67 -1.91 20.19
C LYS A 269 4.54 -0.63 19.35
N MET A 270 4.80 -0.69 18.05
CA MET A 270 4.63 0.47 17.15
C MET A 270 3.17 0.72 16.74
N LYS A 271 2.21 -0.07 17.22
CA LYS A 271 0.76 0.02 16.86
C LYS A 271 0.24 1.45 16.89
N ASP A 272 0.39 2.16 18.00
CA ASP A 272 -0.16 3.50 18.16
C ASP A 272 0.51 4.49 17.20
N ARG A 273 1.83 4.37 17.02
CA ARG A 273 2.57 5.19 16.06
C ARG A 273 2.11 4.93 14.63
N ALA A 274 1.91 3.67 14.24
CA ALA A 274 1.42 3.29 12.91
C ALA A 274 0.03 3.89 12.63
N LEU A 275 -0.87 3.84 13.61
CA LEU A 275 -2.19 4.45 13.50
C LEU A 275 -2.12 5.98 13.35
N LEU A 276 -1.30 6.67 14.15
CA LEU A 276 -1.12 8.12 14.05
C LEU A 276 -0.55 8.54 12.67
N VAL A 277 0.43 7.79 12.14
CA VAL A 277 0.99 8.02 10.81
C VAL A 277 -0.10 7.88 9.74
N THR A 278 -0.90 6.83 9.84
CA THR A 278 -2.00 6.55 8.91
C THR A 278 -3.06 7.65 8.93
N GLU A 279 -3.44 8.15 10.12
CA GLU A 279 -4.34 9.30 10.26
C GLU A 279 -3.76 10.55 9.60
N GLY A 280 -2.47 10.78 9.72
CA GLY A 280 -1.78 11.89 9.04
C GLY A 280 -1.79 11.78 7.51
N MET A 281 -1.95 10.61 6.94
CA MET A 281 -1.96 10.37 5.48
C MET A 281 -3.38 10.25 4.86
N LYS A 282 -4.44 10.54 5.63
CA LYS A 282 -5.84 10.56 5.16
C LYS A 282 -6.17 11.65 4.14
#